data_0de1d6e3ff9fb967f4c89d6b360c6bb0
#
_entry.id   0de1d6e3ff9fb967f4c89d6b360c6bb0
#
_cell.length_a   1.000
_cell.length_b   1.000
_cell.length_c   1.000
_cell.angle_alpha   90.00
_cell.angle_beta   90.00
_cell.angle_gamma   90.00
#
_symmetry.space_group_name_H-M   'P 1'
#
loop_
_entity.id
_entity.type
_entity.pdbx_description
1 polymer ?
#
loop_
_entity_poly.entity_id
_entity_poly.type
_entity_poly.pdbx_seq_one_letter_code
_entity_poly.pdbx_strand_id
1 'polypeptide(L)'
;MCNVSKGMSLNWLERERNMRLRKDNAALQPPMGWNSWDCFAAGVTEKQLLDNAAGLAQLKSCGWEYVVCDIQWSEPLAASEKNQGVVYRKFAPLTLDAWGRQIPAPNRFPSSADGKGFAPIADKVHAMGLKFGIHIMRGIPRQAVHERLPIFGTNATADEAARPDSICCWNGDMYGVDPASAAGQAYYDSIFQLYADWGVDFVKVDDICHEHLYVDDPYGAAEVEMIRRAIDKAGRPMCLSLSPGPAVIEKAWHLEHYANMWRITDDFWDDWKLLLDMFDRCELWQGHGKPGCWPDCDMLPLGKIGTGFGQPRKTNFTHAEQRTLMTLWCIFRSPLIMGGDLTQLDDWTRSLLTNEKILAAQQTGREPEQMERDEKHAVWTSLTQEGGRYLTLFNLDNKTQTVSVSLSDLEFDVRSAEDLWGDTPATLSGSCIQAELPAHGAGMYLLQK
;
A
#
# COMPACT_ATOMS: atom_id res chain seq x y z
N MET A 1 3.93 31.40 -41.98
CA MET A 1 3.31 30.13 -41.57
C MET A 1 4.11 29.48 -40.46
N CYS A 2 3.48 29.25 -39.34
CA CYS A 2 3.79 28.34 -38.25
C CYS A 2 5.14 28.37 -37.54
N ASN A 3 5.23 29.25 -36.53
CA ASN A 3 6.19 29.13 -35.43
C ASN A 3 5.48 28.98 -34.06
N VAL A 4 4.22 28.55 -34.01
CA VAL A 4 3.41 28.47 -32.77
C VAL A 4 3.42 27.06 -32.14
N SER A 5 3.81 26.00 -32.88
CA SER A 5 3.70 24.62 -32.40
C SER A 5 4.89 24.09 -31.60
N LYS A 6 6.06 24.71 -31.70
CA LYS A 6 7.28 24.26 -30.98
C LYS A 6 7.33 24.70 -29.51
N GLY A 7 6.73 25.83 -29.16
CA GLY A 7 6.74 26.35 -27.78
C GLY A 7 5.79 25.63 -26.83
N MET A 8 4.66 25.10 -27.33
CA MET A 8 3.70 24.35 -26.52
C MET A 8 4.18 22.96 -26.17
N SER A 9 4.94 22.30 -27.04
CA SER A 9 5.45 20.95 -26.79
C SER A 9 6.57 20.90 -25.74
N LEU A 10 7.46 21.90 -25.71
CA LEU A 10 8.54 21.98 -24.72
C LEU A 10 8.01 22.28 -23.31
N ASN A 11 7.04 23.19 -23.18
CA ASN A 11 6.43 23.50 -21.89
C ASN A 11 5.60 22.33 -21.33
N TRP A 12 5.02 21.50 -22.20
CA TRP A 12 4.27 20.31 -21.75
C TRP A 12 5.23 19.22 -21.26
N LEU A 13 6.30 18.91 -22.01
CA LEU A 13 7.34 17.94 -21.62
C LEU A 13 8.10 18.36 -20.35
N GLU A 14 8.37 19.65 -20.15
CA GLU A 14 8.97 20.16 -18.92
C GLU A 14 8.01 20.08 -17.73
N ARG A 15 6.73 20.33 -17.92
CA ARG A 15 5.70 20.14 -16.88
C ARG A 15 5.56 18.69 -16.51
N GLU A 16 5.48 17.75 -17.47
CA GLU A 16 5.45 16.31 -17.19
C GLU A 16 6.71 15.82 -16.49
N ARG A 17 7.90 16.29 -16.92
CA ARG A 17 9.16 15.95 -16.25
C ARG A 17 9.19 16.44 -14.80
N ASN A 18 8.72 17.66 -14.54
CA ASN A 18 8.64 18.22 -13.20
C ASN A 18 7.59 17.51 -12.33
N MET A 19 6.49 17.05 -12.93
CA MET A 19 5.44 16.27 -12.28
C MET A 19 5.95 14.89 -11.86
N ARG A 20 6.66 14.17 -12.76
CA ARG A 20 7.33 12.89 -12.44
C ARG A 20 8.31 13.03 -11.28
N LEU A 21 9.14 14.06 -11.27
CA LEU A 21 10.10 14.28 -10.19
C LEU A 21 9.43 14.51 -8.83
N ARG A 22 8.25 15.16 -8.79
CA ARG A 22 7.50 15.37 -7.53
C ARG A 22 6.85 14.07 -7.05
N LYS A 23 6.19 13.34 -7.94
CA LYS A 23 5.56 12.06 -7.65
C LYS A 23 6.58 11.05 -7.13
N ASP A 24 7.67 10.85 -7.86
CA ASP A 24 8.67 9.85 -7.55
C ASP A 24 9.38 10.14 -6.23
N ASN A 25 9.55 11.40 -5.86
CA ASN A 25 10.12 11.78 -4.56
C ASN A 25 9.22 11.46 -3.36
N ALA A 26 7.92 11.18 -3.56
CA ALA A 26 7.03 10.83 -2.45
C ALA A 26 7.30 9.42 -1.88
N ALA A 27 7.89 8.52 -2.67
CA ALA A 27 8.18 7.15 -2.27
C ALA A 27 9.47 6.66 -2.96
N LEU A 28 10.61 7.27 -2.63
CA LEU A 28 11.93 6.89 -3.19
C LEU A 28 12.33 5.47 -2.84
N GLN A 29 11.95 5.01 -1.64
CA GLN A 29 12.04 3.63 -1.19
C GLN A 29 10.62 3.04 -1.13
N PRO A 30 10.46 1.71 -1.17
CA PRO A 30 9.17 1.10 -0.95
C PRO A 30 8.63 1.53 0.42
N PRO A 31 7.41 2.09 0.51
CA PRO A 31 6.83 2.55 1.78
C PRO A 31 6.78 1.46 2.84
N MET A 32 7.09 1.85 4.09
CA MET A 32 6.94 1.00 5.26
C MET A 32 6.06 1.70 6.29
N GLY A 33 5.04 1.00 6.80
CA GLY A 33 4.10 1.64 7.70
C GLY A 33 3.14 0.67 8.39
N TRP A 34 2.12 1.25 8.99
CA TRP A 34 1.01 0.55 9.62
C TRP A 34 -0.31 1.10 9.10
N ASN A 35 -1.27 0.21 8.88
CA ASN A 35 -2.63 0.55 8.49
C ASN A 35 -3.62 -0.10 9.47
N SER A 36 -4.70 0.59 9.80
CA SER A 36 -5.65 0.19 10.83
C SER A 36 -6.60 -0.94 10.44
N TRP A 37 -6.64 -1.36 9.16
CA TRP A 37 -7.68 -2.25 8.65
C TRP A 37 -7.68 -3.63 9.31
N ASP A 38 -6.59 -4.40 9.24
CA ASP A 38 -6.59 -5.80 9.69
C ASP A 38 -6.88 -5.96 11.18
N CYS A 39 -6.50 -4.97 11.99
CA CYS A 39 -6.75 -5.03 13.43
C CYS A 39 -8.05 -4.34 13.87
N PHE A 40 -8.47 -3.22 13.26
CA PHE A 40 -9.60 -2.43 13.72
C PHE A 40 -10.73 -2.25 12.70
N ALA A 41 -10.59 -2.78 11.49
CA ALA A 41 -11.56 -2.64 10.41
C ALA A 41 -11.99 -1.16 10.22
N ALA A 42 -13.24 -0.91 9.86
CA ALA A 42 -13.79 0.44 9.71
C ALA A 42 -13.99 1.18 11.04
N GLY A 43 -13.87 0.50 12.18
CA GLY A 43 -14.21 1.03 13.51
C GLY A 43 -13.08 1.74 14.25
N VAL A 44 -11.91 1.95 13.64
CA VAL A 44 -10.77 2.59 14.30
C VAL A 44 -11.13 3.94 14.92
N THR A 45 -10.60 4.22 16.09
CA THR A 45 -10.79 5.47 16.84
C THR A 45 -9.48 6.26 16.91
N GLU A 46 -9.56 7.57 17.21
CA GLU A 46 -8.39 8.42 17.42
C GLU A 46 -7.40 7.81 18.43
N LYS A 47 -7.91 7.27 19.54
CA LYS A 47 -7.07 6.66 20.57
C LYS A 47 -6.28 5.45 20.01
N GLN A 48 -6.96 4.53 19.33
CA GLN A 48 -6.32 3.35 18.74
C GLN A 48 -5.28 3.73 17.69
N LEU A 49 -5.61 4.71 16.86
CA LEU A 49 -4.70 5.24 15.84
C LEU A 49 -3.42 5.81 16.45
N LEU A 50 -3.55 6.66 17.48
CA LEU A 50 -2.41 7.30 18.14
C LEU A 50 -1.60 6.32 19.01
N ASP A 51 -2.23 5.35 19.65
CA ASP A 51 -1.54 4.29 20.40
C ASP A 51 -0.68 3.43 19.46
N ASN A 52 -1.21 3.08 18.27
CA ASN A 52 -0.45 2.34 17.24
C ASN A 52 0.64 3.21 16.61
N ALA A 53 0.41 4.51 16.43
CA ALA A 53 1.46 5.45 16.01
C ALA A 53 2.64 5.45 17.01
N ALA A 54 2.35 5.47 18.31
CA ALA A 54 3.38 5.38 19.35
C ALA A 54 4.13 4.03 19.32
N GLY A 55 3.43 2.93 18.99
CA GLY A 55 4.04 1.62 18.73
C GLY A 55 4.98 1.65 17.52
N LEU A 56 4.52 2.23 16.41
CA LEU A 56 5.31 2.34 15.18
C LEU A 56 6.55 3.23 15.38
N ALA A 57 6.46 4.28 16.17
CA ALA A 57 7.58 5.16 16.47
C ALA A 57 8.79 4.42 17.07
N GLN A 58 8.56 3.29 17.77
CA GLN A 58 9.61 2.44 18.30
C GLN A 58 10.34 1.63 17.21
N LEU A 59 9.75 1.49 16.03
CA LEU A 59 10.30 0.78 14.87
C LEU A 59 10.89 1.74 13.83
N LYS A 60 10.84 3.05 14.07
CA LYS A 60 11.26 4.09 13.11
C LYS A 60 12.71 3.93 12.64
N SER A 61 13.63 3.53 13.53
CA SER A 61 15.03 3.31 13.17
C SER A 61 15.23 2.22 12.11
N CYS A 62 14.25 1.32 11.95
CA CYS A 62 14.22 0.27 10.93
C CYS A 62 13.51 0.70 9.64
N GLY A 63 13.10 1.97 9.50
CA GLY A 63 12.46 2.51 8.28
C GLY A 63 10.94 2.59 8.30
N TRP A 64 10.26 2.17 9.37
CA TRP A 64 8.82 2.27 9.51
C TRP A 64 8.39 3.71 9.76
N GLU A 65 7.54 4.28 8.87
CA GLU A 65 7.25 5.71 8.94
C GLU A 65 5.79 6.12 8.72
N TYR A 66 4.96 5.32 8.02
CA TYR A 66 3.59 5.71 7.70
C TYR A 66 2.57 5.16 8.69
N VAL A 67 1.65 6.01 9.18
CA VAL A 67 0.49 5.64 9.99
C VAL A 67 -0.76 5.95 9.20
N VAL A 68 -1.50 4.93 8.78
CA VAL A 68 -2.66 5.09 7.88
C VAL A 68 -3.96 4.75 8.59
N CYS A 69 -4.87 5.73 8.64
CA CYS A 69 -6.27 5.54 9.06
C CYS A 69 -7.07 5.00 7.87
N ASP A 70 -7.54 3.75 7.97
CA ASP A 70 -8.28 3.10 6.88
C ASP A 70 -9.75 3.55 6.81
N ILE A 71 -10.53 2.93 5.98
CA ILE A 71 -11.87 3.25 5.48
C ILE A 71 -12.89 3.73 6.54
N GLN A 72 -13.89 4.48 6.10
CA GLN A 72 -15.07 4.94 6.85
C GLN A 72 -14.78 5.87 8.04
N TRP A 73 -13.65 6.55 8.05
CA TRP A 73 -13.33 7.52 9.13
C TRP A 73 -14.31 8.70 9.21
N SER A 74 -15.04 9.00 8.14
CA SER A 74 -16.07 10.04 8.09
C SER A 74 -17.46 9.55 8.49
N GLU A 75 -17.68 8.24 8.68
CA GLU A 75 -18.97 7.66 9.07
C GLU A 75 -19.08 7.56 10.59
N PRO A 76 -20.02 8.29 11.24
CA PRO A 76 -20.18 8.24 12.69
C PRO A 76 -20.60 6.87 13.23
N LEU A 77 -21.27 6.06 12.40
CA LEU A 77 -21.83 4.77 12.77
C LEU A 77 -21.03 3.58 12.24
N ALA A 78 -19.82 3.82 11.70
CA ALA A 78 -18.97 2.74 11.23
C ALA A 78 -18.74 1.69 12.34
N ALA A 79 -18.81 0.40 11.97
CA ALA A 79 -18.66 -0.75 12.87
C ALA A 79 -19.59 -0.73 14.11
N SER A 80 -20.72 0.01 14.08
CA SER A 80 -21.67 0.08 15.21
C SER A 80 -22.48 -1.22 15.42
N GLU A 81 -22.53 -2.10 14.45
CA GLU A 81 -23.23 -3.37 14.54
C GLU A 81 -22.30 -4.46 15.05
N LYS A 82 -22.49 -4.87 16.30
CA LYS A 82 -21.70 -5.94 16.92
C LYS A 82 -21.83 -7.25 16.16
N ASN A 83 -20.74 -7.93 15.97
CA ASN A 83 -20.60 -9.29 15.40
C ASN A 83 -20.92 -9.45 13.90
N GLN A 84 -21.09 -8.39 13.13
CA GLN A 84 -21.34 -8.50 11.69
C GLN A 84 -20.14 -8.13 10.80
N GLY A 85 -18.97 -7.87 11.40
CA GLY A 85 -17.80 -7.39 10.66
C GLY A 85 -17.98 -5.96 10.19
N VAL A 86 -17.56 -5.69 8.95
CA VAL A 86 -17.70 -4.37 8.33
C VAL A 86 -19.07 -4.26 7.68
N VAL A 87 -19.82 -3.22 8.02
CA VAL A 87 -21.15 -2.94 7.42
C VAL A 87 -20.99 -1.76 6.47
N TYR A 88 -21.23 -2.02 5.19
CA TYR A 88 -21.28 -0.99 4.15
C TYR A 88 -22.74 -0.59 3.89
N ARG A 89 -23.08 0.67 4.18
CA ARG A 89 -24.41 1.20 3.93
C ARG A 89 -24.44 1.97 2.61
N LYS A 90 -25.43 1.68 1.75
CA LYS A 90 -25.57 2.34 0.42
C LYS A 90 -25.73 3.86 0.49
N PHE A 91 -26.19 4.38 1.60
CA PHE A 91 -26.30 5.80 1.93
C PHE A 91 -25.85 5.99 3.37
N ALA A 92 -24.57 5.80 3.63
CA ALA A 92 -24.00 6.07 4.93
C ALA A 92 -24.18 7.55 5.29
N PRO A 93 -24.58 7.87 6.54
CA PRO A 93 -24.63 9.25 7.01
C PRO A 93 -23.22 9.75 7.25
N LEU A 94 -22.55 10.21 6.20
CA LEU A 94 -21.18 10.69 6.28
C LEU A 94 -21.13 12.06 6.98
N THR A 95 -20.05 12.30 7.71
CA THR A 95 -19.74 13.64 8.22
C THR A 95 -19.11 14.43 7.08
N LEU A 96 -19.82 15.46 6.60
CA LEU A 96 -19.39 16.32 5.52
C LEU A 96 -19.23 17.76 6.01
N ASP A 97 -18.36 18.52 5.36
CA ASP A 97 -18.33 19.98 5.50
C ASP A 97 -19.37 20.64 4.59
N ALA A 98 -19.45 21.97 4.63
CA ALA A 98 -20.40 22.74 3.82
C ALA A 98 -20.19 22.61 2.30
N TRP A 99 -19.10 22.01 1.85
CA TRP A 99 -18.69 21.84 0.46
C TRP A 99 -18.78 20.37 0.01
N GLY A 100 -19.45 19.51 0.79
CA GLY A 100 -19.60 18.10 0.48
C GLY A 100 -18.33 17.27 0.59
N ARG A 101 -17.27 17.79 1.24
CA ARG A 101 -16.02 17.06 1.47
C ARG A 101 -16.13 16.27 2.76
N GLN A 102 -15.64 15.03 2.75
CA GLN A 102 -15.60 14.20 3.96
C GLN A 102 -14.67 14.80 5.01
N ILE A 103 -15.13 14.82 6.25
CA ILE A 103 -14.34 15.19 7.43
C ILE A 103 -14.44 14.07 8.49
N PRO A 104 -13.42 13.88 9.35
CA PRO A 104 -13.44 12.82 10.36
C PRO A 104 -14.64 12.97 11.29
N ALA A 105 -15.30 11.84 11.60
CA ALA A 105 -16.46 11.82 12.51
C ALA A 105 -16.03 12.16 13.95
N PRO A 106 -16.49 13.28 14.57
CA PRO A 106 -15.96 13.74 15.85
C PRO A 106 -16.21 12.80 17.03
N ASN A 107 -17.23 11.94 16.95
CA ASN A 107 -17.50 10.92 17.96
C ASN A 107 -16.43 9.82 18.01
N ARG A 108 -15.69 9.62 16.91
CA ARG A 108 -14.60 8.66 16.80
C ARG A 108 -13.22 9.34 16.84
N PHE A 109 -13.15 10.55 16.32
CA PHE A 109 -11.95 11.40 16.26
C PHE A 109 -12.19 12.74 16.93
N PRO A 110 -12.24 12.79 18.29
CA PRO A 110 -12.67 13.98 19.02
C PRO A 110 -11.87 15.24 18.75
N SER A 111 -10.57 15.10 18.45
CA SER A 111 -9.72 16.27 18.16
C SER A 111 -10.00 16.90 16.79
N SER A 112 -10.76 16.23 15.92
CA SER A 112 -11.18 16.76 14.62
C SER A 112 -12.33 17.77 14.67
N ALA A 113 -12.96 17.91 15.84
CA ALA A 113 -14.09 18.82 16.02
C ALA A 113 -13.76 20.28 15.62
N ASP A 114 -14.81 21.09 15.47
CA ASP A 114 -14.70 22.51 15.13
C ASP A 114 -13.97 22.81 13.80
N GLY A 115 -14.13 21.92 12.83
CA GLY A 115 -13.55 22.08 11.49
C GLY A 115 -12.06 21.79 11.38
N LYS A 116 -11.42 21.24 12.42
CA LYS A 116 -9.98 20.96 12.43
C LYS A 116 -9.57 19.79 11.56
N GLY A 117 -10.51 18.90 11.21
CA GLY A 117 -10.23 17.71 10.43
C GLY A 117 -9.15 16.83 11.05
N PHE A 118 -8.32 16.20 10.24
CA PHE A 118 -7.22 15.37 10.75
C PHE A 118 -5.99 16.15 11.20
N ALA A 119 -5.91 17.48 11.04
CA ALA A 119 -4.71 18.25 11.37
C ALA A 119 -4.16 17.98 12.78
N PRO A 120 -4.99 17.95 13.87
CA PRO A 120 -4.45 17.69 15.21
C PRO A 120 -3.88 16.27 15.39
N ILE A 121 -4.36 15.29 14.61
CA ILE A 121 -3.86 13.91 14.62
C ILE A 121 -2.56 13.84 13.84
N ALA A 122 -2.54 14.42 12.63
CA ALA A 122 -1.35 14.50 11.80
C ALA A 122 -0.19 15.19 12.53
N ASP A 123 -0.45 16.31 13.22
CA ASP A 123 0.54 17.00 14.03
C ASP A 123 1.15 16.11 15.12
N LYS A 124 0.32 15.31 15.82
CA LYS A 124 0.80 14.35 16.82
C LYS A 124 1.66 13.25 16.21
N VAL A 125 1.25 12.71 15.05
CA VAL A 125 2.01 11.69 14.30
C VAL A 125 3.34 12.27 13.81
N HIS A 126 3.33 13.47 13.26
CA HIS A 126 4.54 14.19 12.83
C HIS A 126 5.48 14.49 14.01
N ALA A 127 4.95 14.84 15.18
CA ALA A 127 5.76 15.05 16.38
C ALA A 127 6.49 13.78 16.85
N MET A 128 5.99 12.58 16.50
CA MET A 128 6.69 11.30 16.70
C MET A 128 7.73 11.04 15.60
N GLY A 129 7.84 11.92 14.60
CA GLY A 129 8.72 11.80 13.44
C GLY A 129 8.21 10.80 12.40
N LEU A 130 6.92 10.51 12.40
CA LEU A 130 6.22 9.63 11.47
C LEU A 130 5.46 10.46 10.42
N LYS A 131 4.88 9.79 9.43
CA LYS A 131 4.05 10.36 8.37
C LYS A 131 2.61 9.89 8.56
N PHE A 132 1.65 10.78 8.29
CA PHE A 132 0.24 10.48 8.45
C PHE A 132 -0.43 10.19 7.11
N GLY A 133 -1.26 9.15 7.06
CA GLY A 133 -2.02 8.74 5.89
C GLY A 133 -3.48 8.47 6.17
N ILE A 134 -4.28 8.53 5.12
CA ILE A 134 -5.70 8.21 5.14
C ILE A 134 -6.07 7.30 3.97
N HIS A 135 -7.16 6.57 4.13
CA HIS A 135 -7.86 5.86 3.07
C HIS A 135 -9.03 6.72 2.57
N ILE A 136 -9.31 6.68 1.28
CA ILE A 136 -10.54 7.22 0.68
C ILE A 136 -11.09 6.22 -0.34
N MET A 137 -12.42 6.24 -0.53
CA MET A 137 -13.01 5.68 -1.75
C MET A 137 -12.79 6.66 -2.90
N ARG A 138 -12.61 6.18 -4.14
CA ARG A 138 -12.73 7.06 -5.30
C ARG A 138 -14.10 7.73 -5.34
N GLY A 139 -14.18 8.88 -5.99
CA GLY A 139 -15.46 9.49 -6.27
C GLY A 139 -15.86 10.62 -5.32
N ILE A 140 -17.15 10.91 -5.33
CA ILE A 140 -17.81 11.99 -4.59
C ILE A 140 -18.96 11.43 -3.74
N PRO A 141 -19.16 11.87 -2.46
CA PRO A 141 -20.22 11.36 -1.61
C PRO A 141 -21.60 11.50 -2.25
N ARG A 142 -22.35 10.40 -2.31
CA ARG A 142 -23.73 10.40 -2.81
C ARG A 142 -24.63 11.35 -2.03
N GLN A 143 -24.36 11.50 -0.73
CA GLN A 143 -25.03 12.47 0.12
C GLN A 143 -24.82 13.90 -0.43
N ALA A 144 -23.59 14.30 -0.72
CA ALA A 144 -23.29 15.63 -1.27
C ALA A 144 -24.01 15.88 -2.61
N VAL A 145 -24.07 14.84 -3.47
CA VAL A 145 -24.76 14.89 -4.76
C VAL A 145 -26.27 15.07 -4.59
N HIS A 146 -26.90 14.30 -3.69
CA HIS A 146 -28.33 14.40 -3.42
C HIS A 146 -28.73 15.74 -2.81
N GLU A 147 -27.90 16.28 -1.93
CA GLU A 147 -28.11 17.59 -1.30
C GLU A 147 -27.68 18.74 -2.20
N ARG A 148 -27.09 18.46 -3.38
CA ARG A 148 -26.55 19.45 -4.32
C ARG A 148 -25.61 20.44 -3.65
N LEU A 149 -24.74 19.94 -2.78
CA LEU A 149 -23.80 20.80 -2.05
C LEU A 149 -22.84 21.49 -3.04
N PRO A 150 -22.43 22.74 -2.73
CA PRO A 150 -21.51 23.47 -3.60
C PRO A 150 -20.11 22.84 -3.59
N ILE A 151 -19.39 22.94 -4.71
CA ILE A 151 -17.98 22.57 -4.80
C ILE A 151 -17.12 23.78 -4.44
N PHE A 152 -16.21 23.59 -3.51
CA PHE A 152 -15.31 24.64 -3.00
C PHE A 152 -14.57 25.38 -4.13
N GLY A 153 -14.67 26.72 -4.07
CA GLY A 153 -13.97 27.59 -5.03
C GLY A 153 -14.60 27.69 -6.41
N THR A 154 -15.82 27.17 -6.60
CA THR A 154 -16.56 27.21 -7.86
C THR A 154 -18.00 27.69 -7.66
N ASN A 155 -18.74 27.85 -8.78
CA ASN A 155 -20.20 28.04 -8.77
C ASN A 155 -20.95 26.73 -9.06
N ALA A 156 -20.23 25.60 -9.23
CA ALA A 156 -20.80 24.30 -9.52
C ALA A 156 -21.27 23.59 -8.25
N THR A 157 -22.15 22.61 -8.43
CA THR A 157 -22.67 21.76 -7.37
C THR A 157 -22.20 20.29 -7.57
N ALA A 158 -22.28 19.48 -6.52
CA ALA A 158 -21.77 18.12 -6.48
C ALA A 158 -22.40 17.20 -7.56
N ASP A 159 -23.66 17.44 -7.94
CA ASP A 159 -24.33 16.70 -9.00
C ASP A 159 -23.76 16.97 -10.41
N GLU A 160 -23.10 18.12 -10.62
CA GLU A 160 -22.39 18.43 -11.85
C GLU A 160 -21.01 17.74 -11.96
N ALA A 161 -20.48 17.28 -10.84
CA ALA A 161 -19.21 16.56 -10.77
C ALA A 161 -19.39 15.04 -10.83
N ALA A 162 -20.56 14.55 -10.47
CA ALA A 162 -20.81 13.13 -10.26
C ALA A 162 -21.06 12.37 -11.56
N ARG A 163 -20.67 11.10 -11.53
CA ARG A 163 -21.04 10.07 -12.51
C ARG A 163 -21.94 9.03 -11.86
N PRO A 164 -23.29 9.21 -11.88
CA PRO A 164 -24.22 8.40 -11.09
C PRO A 164 -24.32 6.93 -11.50
N ASP A 165 -23.88 6.56 -12.70
CA ASP A 165 -23.79 5.20 -13.20
C ASP A 165 -22.54 4.45 -12.69
N SER A 166 -21.62 5.14 -12.04
CA SER A 166 -20.39 4.58 -11.46
C SER A 166 -20.49 4.54 -9.94
N ILE A 167 -20.75 3.36 -9.39
CA ILE A 167 -20.90 3.13 -7.94
C ILE A 167 -20.12 1.88 -7.58
N CYS A 168 -19.33 1.93 -6.50
CA CYS A 168 -18.69 0.76 -5.95
C CYS A 168 -19.73 -0.31 -5.57
N CYS A 169 -19.53 -1.55 -6.02
CA CYS A 169 -20.50 -2.63 -5.81
C CYS A 169 -20.56 -3.14 -4.37
N TRP A 170 -19.49 -2.98 -3.60
CA TRP A 170 -19.38 -3.42 -2.21
C TRP A 170 -19.54 -2.27 -1.19
N ASN A 171 -19.21 -1.01 -1.56
CA ASN A 171 -19.43 0.18 -0.72
C ASN A 171 -20.13 1.28 -1.55
N GLY A 172 -21.44 1.40 -1.43
CA GLY A 172 -22.26 2.27 -2.27
C GLY A 172 -22.46 3.68 -1.70
N ASP A 173 -21.52 4.25 -0.97
CA ASP A 173 -21.62 5.59 -0.37
C ASP A 173 -21.11 6.72 -1.29
N MET A 174 -20.38 6.34 -2.36
CA MET A 174 -19.82 7.28 -3.35
C MET A 174 -20.38 7.05 -4.76
N TYR A 175 -20.47 8.12 -5.54
CA TYR A 175 -20.51 8.07 -7.01
C TYR A 175 -19.10 8.30 -7.56
N GLY A 176 -18.80 7.73 -8.73
CA GLY A 176 -17.61 8.13 -9.49
C GLY A 176 -17.66 9.61 -9.86
N VAL A 177 -16.53 10.19 -10.13
CA VAL A 177 -16.40 11.55 -10.64
C VAL A 177 -16.36 11.53 -12.18
N ASP A 178 -17.08 12.44 -12.83
CA ASP A 178 -17.06 12.56 -14.29
C ASP A 178 -15.73 13.18 -14.75
N PRO A 179 -14.88 12.44 -15.48
CA PRO A 179 -13.60 12.96 -15.97
C PRO A 179 -13.73 14.07 -17.01
N ALA A 180 -14.88 14.18 -17.67
CA ALA A 180 -15.16 15.24 -18.64
C ALA A 180 -15.67 16.53 -17.98
N SER A 181 -16.05 16.48 -16.69
CA SER A 181 -16.58 17.60 -15.94
C SER A 181 -15.45 18.45 -15.31
N ALA A 182 -15.45 19.75 -15.59
CA ALA A 182 -14.60 20.70 -14.88
C ALA A 182 -14.93 20.77 -13.38
N ALA A 183 -16.19 20.54 -13.00
CA ALA A 183 -16.64 20.43 -11.62
C ALA A 183 -16.02 19.19 -10.94
N GLY A 184 -15.89 18.07 -11.66
CA GLY A 184 -15.24 16.87 -11.19
C GLY A 184 -13.77 17.10 -10.80
N GLN A 185 -12.99 17.73 -11.69
CA GLN A 185 -11.60 18.07 -11.35
C GLN A 185 -11.54 19.05 -10.18
N ALA A 186 -12.41 20.05 -10.14
CA ALA A 186 -12.44 21.02 -9.04
C ALA A 186 -12.79 20.36 -7.70
N TYR A 187 -13.65 19.34 -7.70
CA TYR A 187 -13.93 18.56 -6.50
C TYR A 187 -12.66 17.86 -6.00
N TYR A 188 -11.96 17.08 -6.85
CA TYR A 188 -10.71 16.45 -6.46
C TYR A 188 -9.66 17.47 -6.01
N ASP A 189 -9.48 18.57 -6.73
CA ASP A 189 -8.57 19.64 -6.31
C ASP A 189 -8.89 20.14 -4.90
N SER A 190 -10.17 20.28 -4.56
CA SER A 190 -10.62 20.79 -3.27
C SER A 190 -10.36 19.82 -2.11
N ILE A 191 -10.56 18.50 -2.34
CA ILE A 191 -10.32 17.51 -1.28
C ILE A 191 -8.83 17.27 -1.05
N PHE A 192 -8.01 17.24 -2.13
CA PHE A 192 -6.56 17.07 -1.95
C PHE A 192 -5.89 18.32 -1.38
N GLN A 193 -6.43 19.53 -1.64
CA GLN A 193 -6.00 20.72 -0.91
C GLN A 193 -6.34 20.60 0.58
N LEU A 194 -7.55 20.14 0.92
CA LEU A 194 -7.96 19.91 2.31
C LEU A 194 -7.05 18.89 3.01
N TYR A 195 -6.66 17.80 2.32
CA TYR A 195 -5.75 16.80 2.87
C TYR A 195 -4.33 17.37 3.05
N ALA A 196 -3.88 18.22 2.12
CA ALA A 196 -2.61 18.94 2.27
C ALA A 196 -2.62 19.87 3.49
N ASP A 197 -3.73 20.59 3.71
CA ASP A 197 -3.92 21.47 4.86
C ASP A 197 -3.97 20.70 6.19
N TRP A 198 -4.45 19.45 6.17
CA TRP A 198 -4.41 18.55 7.34
C TRP A 198 -3.03 17.92 7.56
N GLY A 199 -2.10 18.05 6.65
CA GLY A 199 -0.78 17.45 6.77
C GLY A 199 -0.73 15.97 6.36
N VAL A 200 -1.62 15.50 5.49
CA VAL A 200 -1.62 14.12 4.97
C VAL A 200 -0.42 13.90 4.06
N ASP A 201 0.30 12.78 4.26
CA ASP A 201 1.49 12.37 3.50
C ASP A 201 1.26 11.13 2.63
N PHE A 202 0.15 10.42 2.85
CA PHE A 202 -0.18 9.17 2.17
C PHE A 202 -1.68 9.06 1.97
N VAL A 203 -2.11 8.71 0.77
CA VAL A 203 -3.54 8.47 0.47
C VAL A 203 -3.69 7.13 -0.23
N LYS A 204 -4.38 6.18 0.43
CA LYS A 204 -4.87 4.95 -0.17
C LYS A 204 -6.23 5.24 -0.80
N VAL A 205 -6.35 5.06 -2.11
CA VAL A 205 -7.61 5.22 -2.85
C VAL A 205 -8.13 3.86 -3.23
N ASP A 206 -9.35 3.56 -2.83
CA ASP A 206 -9.99 2.28 -3.07
C ASP A 206 -11.03 2.33 -4.20
N ASP A 207 -11.42 1.16 -4.72
CA ASP A 207 -12.31 0.96 -5.86
C ASP A 207 -11.82 1.66 -7.14
N ILE A 208 -10.49 1.68 -7.37
CA ILE A 208 -9.90 2.40 -8.51
C ILE A 208 -8.82 1.60 -9.25
N CYS A 209 -8.03 0.78 -8.54
CA CYS A 209 -6.98 -0.01 -9.19
C CYS A 209 -7.59 -1.21 -9.95
N HIS A 210 -8.64 -1.79 -9.38
CA HIS A 210 -9.48 -2.82 -10.01
C HIS A 210 -10.93 -2.63 -9.58
N GLU A 211 -11.73 -1.99 -10.44
CA GLU A 211 -13.17 -1.80 -10.19
C GLU A 211 -13.94 -3.05 -10.58
N HIS A 212 -14.72 -3.60 -9.67
CA HIS A 212 -15.56 -4.78 -9.97
C HIS A 212 -16.82 -4.46 -10.81
N LEU A 213 -17.13 -3.20 -11.00
CA LEU A 213 -18.29 -2.76 -11.81
C LEU A 213 -18.02 -2.88 -13.32
N TYR A 214 -16.81 -2.63 -13.76
CA TYR A 214 -16.42 -2.60 -15.17
C TYR A 214 -15.51 -3.79 -15.49
N VAL A 215 -16.13 -4.91 -15.92
CA VAL A 215 -15.41 -6.17 -16.16
C VAL A 215 -14.41 -6.09 -17.32
N ASP A 216 -14.74 -5.29 -18.37
CA ASP A 216 -13.94 -5.19 -19.58
C ASP A 216 -12.76 -4.21 -19.46
N ASP A 217 -12.86 -3.18 -18.63
CA ASP A 217 -11.78 -2.24 -18.30
C ASP A 217 -11.90 -1.80 -16.84
N PRO A 218 -11.45 -2.67 -15.91
CA PRO A 218 -11.67 -2.48 -14.47
C PRO A 218 -10.79 -1.38 -13.85
N TYR A 219 -9.88 -0.79 -14.59
CA TYR A 219 -8.94 0.20 -14.07
C TYR A 219 -9.46 1.62 -14.23
N GLY A 220 -9.61 2.35 -13.13
CA GLY A 220 -10.10 3.73 -13.06
C GLY A 220 -9.12 4.80 -13.55
N ALA A 221 -8.48 4.59 -14.70
CA ALA A 221 -7.38 5.41 -15.21
C ALA A 221 -7.67 6.91 -15.19
N ALA A 222 -8.84 7.32 -15.65
CA ALA A 222 -9.20 8.75 -15.75
C ALA A 222 -9.30 9.41 -14.37
N GLU A 223 -9.88 8.74 -13.37
CA GLU A 223 -9.93 9.27 -12.00
C GLU A 223 -8.55 9.25 -11.34
N VAL A 224 -7.69 8.26 -11.62
CA VAL A 224 -6.29 8.25 -11.17
C VAL A 224 -5.53 9.48 -11.67
N GLU A 225 -5.72 9.86 -12.95
CA GLU A 225 -5.13 11.07 -13.51
C GLU A 225 -5.63 12.34 -12.82
N MET A 226 -6.95 12.43 -12.56
CA MET A 226 -7.56 13.57 -11.87
C MET A 226 -7.00 13.72 -10.45
N ILE A 227 -6.89 12.61 -9.72
CA ILE A 227 -6.32 12.55 -8.38
C ILE A 227 -4.85 12.98 -8.39
N ARG A 228 -4.05 12.47 -9.32
CA ARG A 228 -2.64 12.86 -9.43
C ARG A 228 -2.48 14.35 -9.71
N ARG A 229 -3.28 14.92 -10.63
CA ARG A 229 -3.30 16.36 -10.89
C ARG A 229 -3.67 17.18 -9.65
N ALA A 230 -4.63 16.69 -8.86
CA ALA A 230 -5.05 17.35 -7.63
C ALA A 230 -3.95 17.34 -6.55
N ILE A 231 -3.26 16.21 -6.36
CA ILE A 231 -2.10 16.12 -5.44
C ILE A 231 -1.00 17.10 -5.86
N ASP A 232 -0.67 17.12 -7.15
CA ASP A 232 0.39 18.00 -7.67
C ASP A 232 0.03 19.48 -7.52
N LYS A 233 -1.25 19.82 -7.72
CA LYS A 233 -1.78 21.19 -7.53
C LYS A 233 -1.75 21.61 -6.06
N ALA A 234 -2.07 20.72 -5.13
CA ALA A 234 -2.01 20.99 -3.70
C ALA A 234 -0.58 21.27 -3.21
N GLY A 235 0.44 20.79 -3.93
CA GLY A 235 1.84 21.12 -3.70
C GLY A 235 2.49 20.39 -2.52
N ARG A 236 1.73 19.59 -1.72
CA ARG A 236 2.26 18.72 -0.69
C ARG A 236 2.59 17.35 -1.30
N PRO A 237 3.81 16.82 -1.12
CA PRO A 237 4.12 15.45 -1.52
C PRO A 237 3.21 14.45 -0.78
N MET A 238 2.46 13.64 -1.52
CA MET A 238 1.65 12.57 -0.97
C MET A 238 1.94 11.28 -1.74
N CYS A 239 2.19 10.19 -1.02
CA CYS A 239 2.27 8.86 -1.61
C CYS A 239 0.87 8.42 -2.01
N LEU A 240 0.65 8.21 -3.31
CA LEU A 240 -0.62 7.72 -3.85
C LEU A 240 -0.58 6.20 -3.97
N SER A 241 -1.39 5.52 -3.16
CA SER A 241 -1.61 4.08 -3.16
C SER A 241 -2.96 3.74 -3.78
N LEU A 242 -3.00 2.77 -4.68
CA LEU A 242 -4.23 2.35 -5.37
C LEU A 242 -4.64 0.93 -4.97
N SER A 243 -5.91 0.75 -4.62
CA SER A 243 -6.54 -0.54 -4.29
C SER A 243 -7.99 -0.61 -4.82
N PRO A 244 -8.68 -1.79 -4.74
CA PRO A 244 -8.08 -3.11 -4.55
C PRO A 244 -7.34 -3.56 -5.82
N GLY A 245 -6.67 -4.73 -5.77
CA GLY A 245 -6.13 -5.38 -6.95
C GLY A 245 -7.03 -6.55 -7.42
N PRO A 246 -6.47 -7.39 -8.28
CA PRO A 246 -5.16 -7.29 -8.88
C PRO A 246 -5.10 -6.21 -9.98
N ALA A 247 -4.08 -5.37 -9.94
CA ALA A 247 -3.81 -4.40 -10.99
C ALA A 247 -3.63 -5.09 -12.36
N VAL A 248 -4.05 -4.40 -13.43
CA VAL A 248 -3.96 -4.89 -14.79
C VAL A 248 -2.56 -4.63 -15.34
N ILE A 249 -1.81 -5.68 -15.68
CA ILE A 249 -0.40 -5.57 -16.09
C ILE A 249 -0.22 -4.72 -17.36
N GLU A 250 -1.17 -4.76 -18.29
CA GLU A 250 -1.16 -3.94 -19.51
C GLU A 250 -1.27 -2.43 -19.22
N LYS A 251 -1.68 -2.07 -17.99
CA LYS A 251 -1.76 -0.69 -17.50
C LYS A 251 -0.54 -0.29 -16.65
N ALA A 252 0.47 -1.15 -16.52
CA ALA A 252 1.66 -0.88 -15.71
C ALA A 252 2.30 0.48 -16.03
N TRP A 253 2.43 0.83 -17.31
CA TRP A 253 2.96 2.11 -17.76
C TRP A 253 2.19 3.31 -17.19
N HIS A 254 0.86 3.20 -17.06
CA HIS A 254 -0.01 4.27 -16.53
C HIS A 254 0.12 4.34 -15.00
N LEU A 255 0.11 3.18 -14.32
CA LEU A 255 0.33 3.08 -12.89
C LEU A 255 1.68 3.69 -12.49
N GLU A 256 2.76 3.34 -13.20
CA GLU A 256 4.09 3.92 -12.99
C GLU A 256 4.14 5.43 -13.23
N HIS A 257 3.29 5.96 -14.11
CA HIS A 257 3.25 7.38 -14.41
C HIS A 257 2.51 8.19 -13.35
N TYR A 258 1.40 7.67 -12.80
CA TYR A 258 0.47 8.45 -11.98
C TYR A 258 0.43 8.04 -10.51
N ALA A 259 0.74 6.78 -10.15
CA ALA A 259 0.69 6.26 -8.78
C ALA A 259 2.09 6.01 -8.20
N ASN A 260 2.16 5.90 -6.87
CA ASN A 260 3.39 5.54 -6.15
C ASN A 260 3.40 4.07 -5.74
N MET A 261 2.24 3.48 -5.49
CA MET A 261 2.08 2.05 -5.27
C MET A 261 0.70 1.61 -5.73
N TRP A 262 0.59 0.33 -6.07
CA TRP A 262 -0.65 -0.28 -6.56
C TRP A 262 -0.72 -1.75 -6.21
N ARG A 263 -1.89 -2.18 -5.81
CA ARG A 263 -2.16 -3.56 -5.40
C ARG A 263 -2.06 -4.54 -6.56
N ILE A 264 -1.18 -5.52 -6.45
CA ILE A 264 -1.06 -6.61 -7.44
C ILE A 264 -1.91 -7.82 -7.10
N THR A 265 -2.64 -7.76 -6.00
CA THR A 265 -3.56 -8.80 -5.51
C THR A 265 -4.86 -8.16 -5.04
N ASP A 266 -5.93 -8.94 -4.96
CA ASP A 266 -7.09 -8.62 -4.14
C ASP A 266 -6.70 -8.65 -2.65
N ASP A 267 -7.65 -8.52 -1.72
CA ASP A 267 -7.34 -8.48 -0.29
C ASP A 267 -6.56 -9.72 0.14
N PHE A 268 -5.37 -9.51 0.68
CA PHE A 268 -4.48 -10.55 1.17
C PHE A 268 -4.69 -10.79 2.67
N TRP A 269 -4.94 -12.04 3.02
CA TRP A 269 -5.10 -12.48 4.40
C TRP A 269 -4.12 -13.62 4.72
N ASP A 270 -4.09 -14.01 5.98
CA ASP A 270 -3.23 -15.05 6.55
C ASP A 270 -3.67 -16.47 6.19
N ASP A 271 -3.68 -16.75 4.89
CA ASP A 271 -3.97 -18.04 4.25
C ASP A 271 -2.78 -18.44 3.36
N TRP A 272 -2.25 -19.65 3.57
CA TRP A 272 -1.11 -20.16 2.81
C TRP A 272 -1.35 -20.18 1.30
N LYS A 273 -2.57 -20.46 0.87
CA LYS A 273 -2.91 -20.44 -0.56
C LYS A 273 -2.72 -19.06 -1.18
N LEU A 274 -3.16 -18.01 -0.47
CA LEU A 274 -2.96 -16.63 -0.94
C LEU A 274 -1.48 -16.28 -1.01
N LEU A 275 -0.66 -16.81 -0.09
CA LEU A 275 0.79 -16.62 -0.11
C LEU A 275 1.44 -17.37 -1.28
N LEU A 276 0.96 -18.57 -1.63
CA LEU A 276 1.42 -19.29 -2.83
C LEU A 276 1.05 -18.55 -4.11
N ASP A 277 -0.19 -18.04 -4.22
CA ASP A 277 -0.65 -17.26 -5.37
C ASP A 277 0.17 -15.95 -5.53
N MET A 278 0.74 -15.43 -4.44
CA MET A 278 1.56 -14.22 -4.47
C MET A 278 2.87 -14.42 -5.24
N PHE A 279 3.45 -15.61 -5.27
CA PHE A 279 4.65 -15.87 -6.07
C PHE A 279 4.39 -15.65 -7.57
N ASP A 280 3.24 -16.07 -8.09
CA ASP A 280 2.85 -15.83 -9.48
C ASP A 280 2.67 -14.34 -9.77
N ARG A 281 2.09 -13.61 -8.81
CA ARG A 281 1.89 -12.16 -8.93
C ARG A 281 3.20 -11.41 -8.89
N CYS A 282 4.12 -11.78 -8.00
CA CYS A 282 5.44 -11.20 -7.91
C CYS A 282 6.25 -11.46 -9.20
N GLU A 283 6.18 -12.68 -9.76
CA GLU A 283 6.81 -13.00 -11.05
C GLU A 283 6.26 -12.13 -12.18
N LEU A 284 4.93 -11.97 -12.27
CA LEU A 284 4.28 -11.14 -13.28
C LEU A 284 4.72 -9.67 -13.20
N TRP A 285 4.89 -9.14 -11.97
CA TRP A 285 5.20 -7.74 -11.73
C TRP A 285 6.68 -7.45 -11.46
N GLN A 286 7.57 -8.44 -11.57
CA GLN A 286 9.02 -8.20 -11.45
C GLN A 286 9.51 -7.20 -12.52
N GLY A 287 10.47 -6.34 -12.15
CA GLY A 287 10.98 -5.29 -13.03
C GLY A 287 10.16 -3.98 -13.03
N HIS A 288 8.95 -3.96 -12.45
CA HIS A 288 8.12 -2.76 -12.34
C HIS A 288 8.40 -1.92 -11.06
N GLY A 289 9.09 -2.50 -10.08
CA GLY A 289 9.51 -1.80 -8.85
C GLY A 289 10.71 -0.89 -9.08
N LYS A 290 10.54 0.42 -8.84
CA LYS A 290 11.60 1.43 -8.96
C LYS A 290 11.29 2.64 -8.08
N PRO A 291 12.25 3.55 -7.79
CA PRO A 291 11.98 4.74 -7.00
C PRO A 291 10.73 5.48 -7.46
N GLY A 292 9.79 5.69 -6.54
CA GLY A 292 8.49 6.32 -6.79
C GLY A 292 7.39 5.41 -7.33
N CYS A 293 7.69 4.11 -7.60
CA CYS A 293 6.77 3.16 -8.24
C CYS A 293 6.94 1.77 -7.64
N TRP A 294 5.92 1.29 -6.89
CA TRP A 294 6.03 0.04 -6.14
C TRP A 294 4.79 -0.84 -6.32
N PRO A 295 4.93 -2.02 -7.00
CA PRO A 295 3.92 -3.07 -6.94
C PRO A 295 3.74 -3.53 -5.49
N ASP A 296 2.48 -3.60 -5.02
CA ASP A 296 2.12 -3.80 -3.63
C ASP A 296 1.46 -5.17 -3.42
N CYS A 297 2.11 -6.03 -2.66
CA CYS A 297 1.60 -7.34 -2.28
C CYS A 297 0.56 -7.29 -1.16
N ASP A 298 0.10 -6.09 -0.76
CA ASP A 298 -0.82 -5.86 0.34
C ASP A 298 -0.19 -5.88 1.73
N MET A 299 -1.04 -5.71 2.72
CA MET A 299 -0.70 -5.61 4.12
C MET A 299 -0.11 -6.90 4.67
N LEU A 300 0.60 -6.76 5.79
CA LEU A 300 1.17 -7.88 6.55
C LEU A 300 0.20 -8.27 7.67
N PRO A 301 -0.59 -9.35 7.54
CA PRO A 301 -1.54 -9.80 8.56
C PRO A 301 -0.81 -10.56 9.67
N LEU A 302 0.12 -9.90 10.34
CA LEU A 302 0.98 -10.44 11.38
C LEU A 302 0.55 -9.99 12.79
N GLY A 303 1.00 -10.72 13.82
CA GLY A 303 0.69 -10.38 15.21
C GLY A 303 -0.79 -10.53 15.54
N LYS A 304 -1.38 -9.58 16.27
CA LYS A 304 -2.79 -9.58 16.65
C LYS A 304 -3.64 -8.79 15.67
N ILE A 305 -4.63 -9.44 15.08
CA ILE A 305 -5.55 -8.90 14.08
C ILE A 305 -7.01 -9.19 14.45
N GLY A 306 -7.97 -8.72 13.66
CA GLY A 306 -9.37 -9.14 13.70
C GLY A 306 -10.23 -8.51 14.81
N THR A 307 -9.68 -7.61 15.63
CA THR A 307 -10.44 -6.97 16.73
C THR A 307 -11.66 -6.19 16.21
N GLY A 308 -11.48 -5.41 15.14
CA GLY A 308 -12.56 -4.64 14.52
C GLY A 308 -13.61 -5.50 13.82
N PHE A 309 -13.27 -6.72 13.44
CA PHE A 309 -14.19 -7.71 12.87
C PHE A 309 -14.92 -8.55 13.91
N GLY A 310 -14.74 -8.24 15.21
CA GLY A 310 -15.32 -9.02 16.30
C GLY A 310 -14.67 -10.40 16.52
N GLN A 311 -13.54 -10.65 15.89
CA GLN A 311 -12.81 -11.92 15.96
C GLN A 311 -11.32 -11.68 16.27
N PRO A 312 -10.98 -11.12 17.47
CA PRO A 312 -9.61 -10.87 17.83
C PRO A 312 -8.82 -12.18 17.90
N ARG A 313 -7.75 -12.29 17.14
CA ARG A 313 -6.91 -13.49 17.06
C ARG A 313 -5.47 -13.12 16.72
N LYS A 314 -4.56 -14.05 16.91
CA LYS A 314 -3.26 -13.99 16.26
C LYS A 314 -3.37 -14.41 14.80
N THR A 315 -2.39 -14.04 14.00
CA THR A 315 -2.25 -14.54 12.62
C THR A 315 -2.34 -16.06 12.56
N ASN A 316 -2.98 -16.61 11.53
CA ASN A 316 -3.04 -18.05 11.28
C ASN A 316 -1.72 -18.60 10.70
N PHE A 317 -0.89 -17.75 10.14
CA PHE A 317 0.40 -18.19 9.62
C PHE A 317 1.29 -18.78 10.72
N THR A 318 1.86 -19.94 10.46
CA THR A 318 2.95 -20.50 11.25
C THR A 318 4.18 -19.58 11.22
N HIS A 319 5.13 -19.73 12.13
CA HIS A 319 6.36 -18.96 12.10
C HIS A 319 7.14 -19.13 10.79
N ALA A 320 7.10 -20.31 10.18
CA ALA A 320 7.71 -20.58 8.88
C ALA A 320 7.04 -19.76 7.76
N GLU A 321 5.71 -19.76 7.71
CA GLU A 321 4.94 -18.99 6.72
C GLU A 321 5.09 -17.49 6.91
N GLN A 322 5.13 -16.99 8.15
CA GLN A 322 5.41 -15.58 8.43
C GLN A 322 6.81 -15.16 7.93
N ARG A 323 7.81 -16.05 8.08
CA ARG A 323 9.15 -15.83 7.54
C ARG A 323 9.13 -15.82 6.00
N THR A 324 8.41 -16.76 5.39
CA THR A 324 8.24 -16.82 3.93
C THR A 324 7.56 -15.56 3.40
N LEU A 325 6.49 -15.09 4.03
CA LEU A 325 5.84 -13.82 3.74
C LEU A 325 6.84 -12.66 3.74
N MET A 326 7.55 -12.45 4.86
CA MET A 326 8.52 -11.37 4.99
C MET A 326 9.66 -11.48 3.98
N THR A 327 10.13 -12.71 3.71
CA THR A 327 11.21 -12.96 2.74
C THR A 327 10.78 -12.59 1.32
N LEU A 328 9.55 -13.00 0.90
CA LEU A 328 9.04 -12.70 -0.44
C LEU A 328 8.80 -11.20 -0.61
N TRP A 329 8.11 -10.53 0.34
CA TRP A 329 7.90 -9.07 0.27
C TRP A 329 9.21 -8.31 0.20
N CYS A 330 10.23 -8.72 0.97
CA CYS A 330 11.52 -8.04 1.00
C CYS A 330 12.35 -8.27 -0.26
N ILE A 331 12.42 -9.50 -0.79
CA ILE A 331 13.20 -9.75 -2.02
C ILE A 331 12.53 -9.14 -3.25
N PHE A 332 11.21 -9.18 -3.35
CA PHE A 332 10.43 -8.56 -4.41
C PHE A 332 10.40 -7.03 -4.29
N ARG A 333 10.68 -6.48 -3.10
CA ARG A 333 10.63 -5.06 -2.76
C ARG A 333 9.22 -4.48 -2.76
N SER A 334 8.25 -5.26 -2.29
CA SER A 334 6.92 -4.73 -1.99
C SER A 334 6.97 -3.69 -0.86
N PRO A 335 6.07 -2.70 -0.85
CA PRO A 335 5.76 -1.96 0.37
C PRO A 335 5.49 -2.91 1.54
N LEU A 336 5.85 -2.50 2.76
CA LEU A 336 5.61 -3.25 3.99
C LEU A 336 4.61 -2.46 4.85
N ILE A 337 3.35 -2.84 4.81
CA ILE A 337 2.30 -2.19 5.58
C ILE A 337 1.78 -3.17 6.64
N MET A 338 2.21 -2.99 7.88
CA MET A 338 1.80 -3.83 9.00
C MET A 338 0.30 -3.66 9.29
N GLY A 339 -0.44 -4.77 9.40
CA GLY A 339 -1.88 -4.77 9.68
C GLY A 339 -2.24 -5.04 11.15
N GLY A 340 -1.34 -5.66 11.91
CA GLY A 340 -1.61 -6.03 13.30
C GLY A 340 -1.52 -4.89 14.30
N ASP A 341 -2.08 -5.12 15.50
CA ASP A 341 -2.08 -4.18 16.61
C ASP A 341 -0.69 -4.04 17.24
N LEU A 342 0.00 -2.93 16.97
CA LEU A 342 1.35 -2.66 17.45
C LEU A 342 1.43 -2.44 18.97
N THR A 343 0.30 -2.19 19.63
CA THR A 343 0.26 -2.09 21.11
C THR A 343 0.40 -3.46 21.79
N GLN A 344 0.26 -4.53 21.03
CA GLN A 344 0.31 -5.92 21.50
C GLN A 344 1.33 -6.77 20.71
N LEU A 345 2.40 -6.12 20.26
CA LEU A 345 3.45 -6.74 19.46
C LEU A 345 4.25 -7.74 20.31
N ASP A 346 4.21 -9.03 19.93
CA ASP A 346 5.02 -10.07 20.58
C ASP A 346 6.47 -10.07 20.05
N ASP A 347 7.36 -10.75 20.78
CA ASP A 347 8.80 -10.75 20.47
C ASP A 347 9.11 -11.37 19.10
N TRP A 348 8.36 -12.39 18.69
CA TRP A 348 8.52 -13.01 17.37
C TRP A 348 8.18 -12.03 16.26
N THR A 349 6.98 -11.44 16.30
CA THR A 349 6.55 -10.46 15.30
C THR A 349 7.51 -9.26 15.29
N ARG A 350 7.92 -8.78 16.49
CA ARG A 350 8.94 -7.72 16.60
C ARG A 350 10.23 -8.10 15.88
N SER A 351 10.73 -9.34 16.06
CA SER A 351 11.97 -9.79 15.43
C SER A 351 11.89 -9.78 13.89
N LEU A 352 10.72 -10.08 13.32
CA LEU A 352 10.50 -9.97 11.88
C LEU A 352 10.54 -8.51 11.40
N LEU A 353 9.90 -7.59 12.13
CA LEU A 353 9.80 -6.17 11.76
C LEU A 353 11.07 -5.36 12.03
N THR A 354 12.04 -5.91 12.76
CA THR A 354 13.30 -5.23 13.12
C THR A 354 14.56 -5.93 12.62
N ASN A 355 14.44 -6.94 11.77
CA ASN A 355 15.60 -7.55 11.15
C ASN A 355 16.18 -6.64 10.06
N GLU A 356 17.11 -5.77 10.42
CA GLU A 356 17.72 -4.78 9.54
C GLU A 356 18.34 -5.39 8.28
N LYS A 357 18.86 -6.62 8.35
CA LYS A 357 19.49 -7.31 7.20
C LYS A 357 18.45 -7.69 6.15
N ILE A 358 17.30 -8.19 6.56
CA ILE A 358 16.17 -8.52 5.67
C ILE A 358 15.55 -7.24 5.11
N LEU A 359 15.32 -6.24 5.97
CA LEU A 359 14.76 -4.95 5.56
C LEU A 359 15.70 -4.20 4.59
N ALA A 360 17.02 -4.37 4.71
CA ALA A 360 17.98 -3.79 3.78
C ALA A 360 17.73 -4.28 2.34
N ALA A 361 17.38 -5.55 2.13
CA ALA A 361 17.05 -6.06 0.80
C ALA A 361 15.81 -5.37 0.21
N GLN A 362 14.78 -5.14 1.02
CA GLN A 362 13.57 -4.41 0.60
C GLN A 362 13.91 -2.94 0.27
N GLN A 363 14.67 -2.26 1.12
CA GLN A 363 14.97 -0.83 0.97
C GLN A 363 16.00 -0.55 -0.14
N THR A 364 17.01 -1.40 -0.28
CA THR A 364 18.17 -1.10 -1.11
C THR A 364 18.46 -2.11 -2.22
N GLY A 365 17.78 -3.26 -2.24
CA GLY A 365 17.90 -4.25 -3.30
C GLY A 365 17.55 -3.68 -4.68
N ARG A 366 18.05 -4.30 -5.73
CA ARG A 366 17.81 -3.89 -7.13
C ARG A 366 17.54 -5.11 -7.98
N GLU A 367 16.73 -4.92 -9.02
CA GLU A 367 16.49 -5.95 -10.05
C GLU A 367 16.08 -7.31 -9.43
N PRO A 368 15.00 -7.35 -8.63
CA PRO A 368 14.51 -8.62 -8.11
C PRO A 368 14.02 -9.52 -9.26
N GLU A 369 14.40 -10.81 -9.20
CA GLU A 369 14.09 -11.78 -10.24
C GLU A 369 13.81 -13.16 -9.64
N GLN A 370 12.71 -13.79 -10.10
CA GLN A 370 12.46 -15.21 -9.85
C GLN A 370 13.31 -16.03 -10.81
N MET A 371 14.29 -16.75 -10.28
CA MET A 371 15.20 -17.58 -11.08
C MET A 371 14.56 -18.88 -11.51
N GLU A 372 13.88 -19.53 -10.58
CA GLU A 372 13.16 -20.78 -10.82
C GLU A 372 12.00 -20.94 -9.84
N ARG A 373 10.96 -21.66 -10.25
CA ARG A 373 9.85 -22.08 -9.41
C ARG A 373 9.19 -23.35 -9.97
N ASP A 374 8.84 -24.24 -9.05
CA ASP A 374 7.94 -25.36 -9.30
C ASP A 374 6.89 -25.48 -8.17
N GLU A 375 6.18 -26.60 -8.10
CA GLU A 375 5.17 -26.84 -7.08
C GLU A 375 5.74 -26.98 -5.65
N LYS A 376 7.08 -27.18 -5.52
CA LYS A 376 7.74 -27.51 -4.25
C LYS A 376 8.69 -26.45 -3.76
N HIS A 377 9.27 -25.65 -4.64
CA HIS A 377 10.23 -24.63 -4.26
C HIS A 377 10.22 -23.43 -5.20
N ALA A 378 10.79 -22.33 -4.72
CA ALA A 378 11.10 -21.17 -5.53
C ALA A 378 12.47 -20.59 -5.11
N VAL A 379 13.13 -19.96 -6.06
CA VAL A 379 14.40 -19.25 -5.86
C VAL A 379 14.30 -17.86 -6.44
N TRP A 380 14.63 -16.87 -5.64
CA TRP A 380 14.70 -15.47 -6.04
C TRP A 380 16.06 -14.87 -5.78
N THR A 381 16.41 -13.86 -6.55
CA THR A 381 17.65 -13.10 -6.38
C THR A 381 17.39 -11.60 -6.56
N SER A 382 18.27 -10.78 -5.98
CA SER A 382 18.36 -9.35 -6.31
C SER A 382 19.79 -8.85 -6.05
N LEU A 383 20.15 -7.73 -6.66
CA LEU A 383 21.48 -7.13 -6.49
C LEU A 383 21.52 -6.24 -5.26
N THR A 384 22.66 -6.23 -4.55
CA THR A 384 22.94 -5.18 -3.55
C THR A 384 23.49 -3.91 -4.19
N GLN A 385 23.55 -2.83 -3.45
CA GLN A 385 24.17 -1.59 -3.95
C GLN A 385 25.69 -1.73 -4.14
N GLU A 386 26.34 -2.55 -3.32
CA GLU A 386 27.80 -2.77 -3.30
C GLU A 386 28.28 -3.83 -4.28
N GLY A 387 27.38 -4.39 -5.11
CA GLY A 387 27.70 -5.40 -6.11
C GLY A 387 27.71 -6.83 -5.55
N GLY A 388 27.18 -7.06 -4.35
CA GLY A 388 26.81 -8.38 -3.84
C GLY A 388 25.45 -8.81 -4.41
N ARG A 389 24.96 -9.98 -3.94
CA ARG A 389 23.66 -10.52 -4.37
C ARG A 389 22.91 -11.08 -3.17
N TYR A 390 21.62 -10.71 -3.07
CA TYR A 390 20.69 -11.43 -2.20
C TYR A 390 20.21 -12.69 -2.93
N LEU A 391 20.09 -13.78 -2.20
CA LEU A 391 19.50 -15.03 -2.65
C LEU A 391 18.44 -15.46 -1.65
N THR A 392 17.29 -15.90 -2.14
CA THR A 392 16.26 -16.51 -1.31
C THR A 392 15.92 -17.89 -1.80
N LEU A 393 15.83 -18.83 -0.87
CA LEU A 393 15.37 -20.20 -1.12
C LEU A 393 14.04 -20.38 -0.38
N PHE A 394 13.01 -20.84 -1.07
CA PHE A 394 11.68 -21.07 -0.51
C PHE A 394 11.31 -22.56 -0.63
N ASN A 395 10.91 -23.15 0.48
CA ASN A 395 10.26 -24.46 0.49
C ASN A 395 8.75 -24.25 0.44
N LEU A 396 8.11 -24.63 -0.66
CA LEU A 396 6.67 -24.53 -0.87
C LEU A 396 5.92 -25.84 -0.55
N ASP A 397 6.65 -26.94 -0.25
CA ASP A 397 6.09 -28.23 0.11
C ASP A 397 5.65 -28.28 1.60
N ASN A 398 4.74 -29.17 1.90
CA ASN A 398 4.23 -29.47 3.25
C ASN A 398 5.21 -30.30 4.12
N LYS A 399 6.44 -30.49 3.67
CA LYS A 399 7.50 -31.26 4.38
C LYS A 399 8.80 -30.50 4.38
N THR A 400 9.62 -30.75 5.37
CA THR A 400 11.03 -30.31 5.35
C THR A 400 11.74 -30.88 4.14
N GLN A 401 12.47 -30.03 3.42
CA GLN A 401 13.28 -30.46 2.27
C GLN A 401 14.52 -29.58 2.12
N THR A 402 15.50 -30.09 1.39
CA THR A 402 16.64 -29.30 0.94
C THR A 402 16.29 -28.59 -0.35
N VAL A 403 16.34 -27.28 -0.34
CA VAL A 403 16.23 -26.44 -1.55
C VAL A 403 17.64 -26.02 -1.97
N SER A 404 17.94 -26.15 -3.28
CA SER A 404 19.28 -25.86 -3.79
C SER A 404 19.20 -25.13 -5.13
N VAL A 405 20.19 -24.31 -5.41
CA VAL A 405 20.39 -23.64 -6.70
C VAL A 405 21.83 -23.83 -7.17
N SER A 406 22.03 -23.98 -8.49
CA SER A 406 23.37 -24.08 -9.07
C SER A 406 24.09 -22.73 -9.00
N LEU A 407 25.37 -22.74 -8.61
CA LEU A 407 26.21 -21.55 -8.64
C LEU A 407 26.41 -20.98 -10.06
N SER A 408 26.36 -21.85 -11.09
CA SER A 408 26.44 -21.41 -12.48
C SER A 408 25.24 -20.55 -12.90
N ASP A 409 24.06 -20.81 -12.32
CA ASP A 409 22.83 -20.12 -12.69
C ASP A 409 22.74 -18.73 -12.03
N LEU A 410 23.55 -18.52 -10.98
CA LEU A 410 23.63 -17.21 -10.31
C LEU A 410 24.43 -16.17 -11.11
N GLU A 411 25.22 -16.59 -12.12
CA GLU A 411 26.15 -15.71 -12.83
C GLU A 411 27.03 -14.84 -11.91
N PHE A 412 27.41 -15.41 -10.76
CA PHE A 412 28.08 -14.71 -9.67
C PHE A 412 29.09 -15.63 -8.98
N ASP A 413 30.33 -15.16 -8.82
CA ASP A 413 31.40 -15.94 -8.15
C ASP A 413 31.20 -15.90 -6.62
N VAL A 414 30.54 -16.93 -6.09
CA VAL A 414 30.17 -17.03 -4.66
C VAL A 414 31.29 -17.62 -3.84
N ARG A 415 31.82 -16.87 -2.88
CA ARG A 415 32.81 -17.36 -1.88
C ARG A 415 32.17 -17.57 -0.52
N SER A 416 31.16 -16.79 -0.17
CA SER A 416 30.44 -16.92 1.10
C SER A 416 28.96 -16.61 0.94
N ALA A 417 28.16 -17.17 1.84
CA ALA A 417 26.73 -16.93 1.98
C ALA A 417 26.43 -16.65 3.45
N GLU A 418 26.09 -15.41 3.77
CA GLU A 418 25.65 -15.03 5.11
C GLU A 418 24.16 -15.29 5.26
N ASP A 419 23.74 -16.07 6.25
CA ASP A 419 22.34 -16.26 6.61
C ASP A 419 21.78 -15.00 7.29
N LEU A 420 20.80 -14.36 6.66
CA LEU A 420 20.22 -13.12 7.14
C LEU A 420 19.12 -13.33 8.20
N TRP A 421 18.56 -14.54 8.28
CA TRP A 421 17.65 -14.93 9.37
C TRP A 421 18.41 -15.40 10.60
N GLY A 422 19.61 -15.98 10.42
CA GLY A 422 20.54 -16.37 11.49
C GLY A 422 20.34 -17.77 12.06
N ASP A 423 19.40 -18.55 11.55
CA ASP A 423 19.09 -19.91 12.01
C ASP A 423 18.79 -20.91 10.88
N THR A 424 19.04 -20.50 9.63
CA THR A 424 18.85 -21.33 8.42
C THR A 424 20.12 -21.32 7.55
N PRO A 425 21.24 -21.85 8.04
CA PRO A 425 22.52 -21.73 7.34
C PRO A 425 22.47 -22.43 5.98
N ALA A 426 22.95 -21.75 4.95
CA ALA A 426 23.21 -22.38 3.66
C ALA A 426 24.60 -23.03 3.64
N THR A 427 24.70 -24.12 2.88
CA THR A 427 25.97 -24.80 2.62
C THR A 427 26.34 -24.69 1.15
N LEU A 428 27.62 -24.38 0.89
CA LEU A 428 28.21 -24.50 -0.44
C LEU A 428 28.68 -25.96 -0.62
N SER A 429 28.00 -26.69 -1.50
CA SER A 429 28.28 -28.12 -1.76
C SER A 429 28.58 -28.33 -3.23
N GLY A 430 29.83 -28.52 -3.58
CA GLY A 430 30.26 -28.67 -4.96
C GLY A 430 29.95 -27.41 -5.80
N SER A 431 29.05 -27.53 -6.78
CA SER A 431 28.62 -26.46 -7.65
C SER A 431 27.27 -25.82 -7.23
N CYS A 432 26.76 -26.12 -6.02
CA CYS A 432 25.46 -25.66 -5.56
C CYS A 432 25.57 -24.94 -4.21
N ILE A 433 24.62 -24.01 -3.98
CA ILE A 433 24.26 -23.49 -2.66
C ILE A 433 22.92 -24.12 -2.26
N GLN A 434 22.81 -24.61 -1.03
CA GLN A 434 21.62 -25.30 -0.55
C GLN A 434 21.35 -25.04 0.92
N ALA A 435 20.08 -25.16 1.31
CA ALA A 435 19.63 -25.09 2.71
C ALA A 435 18.52 -26.11 2.97
N GLU A 436 18.51 -26.69 4.18
CA GLU A 436 17.39 -27.46 4.67
C GLU A 436 16.35 -26.51 5.27
N LEU A 437 15.14 -26.51 4.73
CA LEU A 437 14.06 -25.61 5.10
C LEU A 437 12.84 -26.41 5.60
N PRO A 438 12.20 -25.99 6.71
CA PRO A 438 10.96 -26.60 7.16
C PRO A 438 9.87 -26.44 6.13
N ALA A 439 8.74 -27.17 6.30
CA ALA A 439 7.54 -26.97 5.50
C ALA A 439 7.16 -25.49 5.47
N HIS A 440 6.87 -24.95 4.27
CA HIS A 440 6.52 -23.55 4.01
C HIS A 440 7.57 -22.53 4.45
N GLY A 441 8.82 -22.96 4.68
CA GLY A 441 9.90 -22.12 5.20
C GLY A 441 10.71 -21.42 4.12
N ALA A 442 11.41 -20.37 4.52
CA ALA A 442 12.31 -19.61 3.66
C ALA A 442 13.66 -19.34 4.33
N GLY A 443 14.72 -19.34 3.52
CA GLY A 443 16.04 -18.82 3.87
C GLY A 443 16.38 -17.62 2.99
N MET A 444 17.10 -16.65 3.54
CA MET A 444 17.59 -15.49 2.81
C MET A 444 19.07 -15.27 3.11
N TYR A 445 19.85 -15.08 2.07
CA TYR A 445 21.31 -15.06 2.13
C TYR A 445 21.88 -13.85 1.41
N LEU A 446 22.92 -13.26 1.98
CA LEU A 446 23.79 -12.31 1.30
C LEU A 446 24.99 -13.06 0.74
N LEU A 447 25.10 -13.11 -0.58
CA LEU A 447 26.22 -13.72 -1.30
C LEU A 447 27.32 -12.68 -1.52
N GLN A 448 28.57 -13.08 -1.25
CA GLN A 448 29.77 -12.25 -1.45
C GLN A 448 30.77 -12.96 -2.35
N LYS A 449 31.53 -12.17 -3.15
CA LYS A 449 32.62 -12.63 -3.99
C LYS A 449 33.87 -12.94 -3.18
#